data_5bae4c5c008e98e73bfd886ccce66b07
#
_entry.id   5bae4c5c008e98e73bfd886ccce66b07
#
_cell.length_a   1.000
_cell.length_b   1.000
_cell.length_c   1.000
_cell.angle_alpha   90.00
_cell.angle_beta   90.00
_cell.angle_gamma   90.00
#
_symmetry.space_group_name_H-M   'P 1'
#
loop_
_entity.id
_entity.type
_entity.pdbx_description
1 polymer ?
#
loop_
_entity_poly.entity_id
_entity_poly.type
_entity_poly.pdbx_seq_one_letter_code
_entity_poly.pdbx_strand_id
1 'polypeptide(L)'
;MTPGLVLDSSALLAILFGEPEQNAFLDLIFDAAERRISSFSVLEAGSVVLARKGPAGRLIFDSLCEELALEVVPFTAEHMRLARQAWERFGKGRHPAALNLGDCCSYALARATGAPLLFKGNDFPQTDLELVRL
;
A
#
# COMPACT_ATOMS: atom_id res chain seq x y z
N MET A 1 16.26 4.20 -12.96
CA MET A 1 14.88 4.56 -12.55
C MET A 1 13.95 3.41 -12.90
N THR A 2 13.15 2.96 -11.95
CA THR A 2 12.15 1.92 -12.19
C THR A 2 10.86 2.54 -12.75
N PRO A 3 10.07 1.80 -13.55
CA PRO A 3 8.87 2.38 -14.17
C PRO A 3 7.82 2.83 -13.16
N GLY A 4 7.42 1.99 -12.24
CA GLY A 4 6.42 2.38 -11.27
C GLY A 4 6.24 1.36 -10.16
N LEU A 5 5.58 1.78 -9.08
CA LEU A 5 5.19 0.89 -8.00
C LEU A 5 3.89 1.35 -7.39
N VAL A 6 3.23 0.42 -6.70
CA VAL A 6 2.05 0.66 -5.89
C VAL A 6 2.43 0.46 -4.44
N LEU A 7 2.02 1.38 -3.56
CA LEU A 7 2.26 1.26 -2.13
C LEU A 7 1.02 0.66 -1.43
N ASP A 8 1.27 -0.29 -0.53
CA ASP A 8 0.28 -0.66 0.49
C ASP A 8 0.38 0.31 1.67
N SER A 9 -0.67 0.43 2.46
CA SER A 9 -0.67 1.24 3.68
C SER A 9 0.47 0.84 4.62
N SER A 10 0.82 -0.44 4.68
CA SER A 10 1.90 -0.95 5.54
C SER A 10 3.26 -0.34 5.21
N ALA A 11 3.55 -0.09 3.94
CA ALA A 11 4.80 0.55 3.54
C ALA A 11 4.86 2.01 4.00
N LEU A 12 3.76 2.73 3.83
CA LEU A 12 3.66 4.13 4.24
C LEU A 12 3.78 4.28 5.75
N LEU A 13 3.12 3.39 6.51
CA LEU A 13 3.21 3.37 7.96
C LEU A 13 4.62 3.01 8.46
N ALA A 14 5.29 2.08 7.80
CA ALA A 14 6.68 1.71 8.15
C ALA A 14 7.61 2.92 8.02
N ILE A 15 7.42 3.73 6.99
CA ILE A 15 8.20 4.95 6.78
C ILE A 15 7.87 5.97 7.88
N LEU A 16 6.60 6.23 8.10
CA LEU A 16 6.16 7.26 9.05
C LEU A 16 6.59 6.95 10.48
N PHE A 17 6.52 5.69 10.89
CA PHE A 17 6.88 5.26 12.23
C PHE A 17 8.37 4.92 12.38
N GLY A 18 9.19 5.14 11.35
CA GLY A 18 10.63 4.91 11.45
C GLY A 18 11.02 3.46 11.67
N GLU A 19 10.29 2.53 11.06
CA GLU A 19 10.60 1.10 11.19
C GLU A 19 11.87 0.72 10.41
N PRO A 20 12.47 -0.47 10.64
CA PRO A 20 13.76 -0.83 10.03
C PRO A 20 13.80 -0.72 8.51
N GLU A 21 12.68 -0.91 7.83
CA GLU A 21 12.58 -0.83 6.37
C GLU A 21 12.53 0.59 5.81
N GLN A 22 12.45 1.61 6.67
CA GLN A 22 12.22 3.01 6.26
C GLN A 22 13.14 3.47 5.14
N ASN A 23 14.44 3.34 5.31
CA ASN A 23 15.41 3.83 4.33
C ASN A 23 15.35 3.07 3.01
N ALA A 24 15.21 1.75 3.07
CA ALA A 24 15.09 0.93 1.87
C ALA A 24 13.81 1.28 1.09
N PHE A 25 12.70 1.48 1.79
CA PHE A 25 11.44 1.88 1.16
C PHE A 25 11.52 3.26 0.53
N LEU A 26 12.13 4.22 1.22
CA LEU A 26 12.33 5.57 0.67
C LEU A 26 13.17 5.53 -0.61
N ASP A 27 14.26 4.76 -0.64
CA ASP A 27 15.09 4.62 -1.82
C ASP A 27 14.31 4.05 -3.01
N LEU A 28 13.51 3.03 -2.78
CA LEU A 28 12.67 2.42 -3.82
C LEU A 28 11.63 3.40 -4.36
N ILE A 29 10.97 4.14 -3.47
CA ILE A 29 9.95 5.11 -3.85
C ILE A 29 10.55 6.24 -4.67
N PHE A 30 11.66 6.82 -4.23
CA PHE A 30 12.29 7.93 -4.95
C PHE A 30 12.90 7.50 -6.28
N ASP A 31 13.25 6.21 -6.44
CA ASP A 31 13.73 5.68 -7.70
C ASP A 31 12.61 5.38 -8.71
N ALA A 32 11.37 5.26 -8.26
CA ALA A 32 10.25 4.94 -9.12
C ALA A 32 9.73 6.17 -9.89
N ALA A 33 9.47 5.98 -11.19
CA ALA A 33 8.91 7.04 -12.03
C ALA A 33 7.46 7.36 -11.65
N GLU A 34 6.68 6.35 -11.35
CA GLU A 34 5.28 6.48 -10.93
C GLU A 34 5.09 5.85 -9.56
N ARG A 35 4.40 6.57 -8.68
CA ARG A 35 4.23 6.20 -7.28
C ARG A 35 2.75 6.31 -6.95
N ARG A 36 2.06 5.19 -6.94
CA ARG A 36 0.61 5.13 -6.78
C ARG A 36 0.22 4.48 -5.48
N ILE A 37 -0.86 4.98 -4.91
CA ILE A 37 -1.48 4.40 -3.73
C ILE A 37 -3.00 4.51 -3.87
N SER A 38 -3.73 3.47 -3.45
CA SER A 38 -5.19 3.53 -3.46
C SER A 38 -5.70 4.59 -2.48
N SER A 39 -6.77 5.30 -2.86
CA SER A 39 -7.44 6.22 -1.95
C SER A 39 -7.91 5.51 -0.67
N PHE A 40 -8.30 4.23 -0.76
CA PHE A 40 -8.63 3.43 0.42
C PHE A 40 -7.42 3.26 1.34
N SER A 41 -6.25 2.97 0.79
CA SER A 41 -5.02 2.77 1.58
C SER A 41 -4.59 4.05 2.28
N VAL A 42 -4.80 5.21 1.68
CA VAL A 42 -4.55 6.50 2.33
C VAL A 42 -5.49 6.70 3.51
N LEU A 43 -6.79 6.41 3.32
CA LEU A 43 -7.75 6.47 4.40
C LEU A 43 -7.38 5.53 5.56
N GLU A 44 -6.99 4.31 5.23
CA GLU A 44 -6.60 3.31 6.21
C GLU A 44 -5.37 3.76 7.01
N ALA A 45 -4.30 4.14 6.31
CA ALA A 45 -3.06 4.59 6.94
C ALA A 45 -3.29 5.86 7.77
N GLY A 46 -4.03 6.82 7.23
CA GLY A 46 -4.37 8.05 7.93
C GLY A 46 -5.14 7.80 9.21
N SER A 47 -6.05 6.82 9.21
CA SER A 47 -6.81 6.42 10.40
C SER A 47 -5.90 5.85 11.49
N VAL A 48 -4.93 5.04 11.11
CA VAL A 48 -3.95 4.47 12.06
C VAL A 48 -3.09 5.58 12.66
N VAL A 49 -2.61 6.51 11.85
CA VAL A 49 -1.78 7.62 12.32
C VAL A 49 -2.56 8.52 13.28
N LEU A 50 -3.82 8.82 12.95
CA LEU A 50 -4.68 9.62 13.83
C LEU A 50 -4.90 8.93 15.18
N ALA A 51 -5.14 7.63 15.16
CA ALA A 51 -5.36 6.86 16.39
C ALA A 51 -4.11 6.82 17.28
N ARG A 52 -2.91 6.72 16.70
CA ARG A 52 -1.65 6.60 17.45
C ARG A 52 -1.04 7.94 17.86
N LYS A 53 -1.17 8.97 17.03
CA LYS A 53 -0.45 10.24 17.18
C LYS A 53 -1.36 11.46 17.26
N GLY A 54 -2.66 11.29 17.14
CA GLY A 54 -3.63 12.39 17.19
C GLY A 54 -3.51 13.38 16.03
N PRO A 55 -4.11 14.60 16.18
CA PRO A 55 -4.14 15.59 15.09
C PRO A 55 -2.77 16.04 14.59
N ALA A 56 -1.75 16.09 15.46
CA ALA A 56 -0.38 16.44 15.06
C ALA A 56 0.19 15.41 14.09
N GLY A 57 -0.13 14.13 14.29
CA GLY A 57 0.28 13.06 13.40
C GLY A 57 -0.32 13.18 12.03
N ARG A 58 -1.55 13.68 11.92
CA ARG A 58 -2.21 13.93 10.63
C ARG A 58 -1.40 14.87 9.76
N LEU A 59 -0.89 15.97 10.33
CA LEU A 59 -0.09 16.93 9.57
C LEU A 59 1.21 16.30 9.05
N ILE A 60 1.87 15.49 9.88
CA ILE A 60 3.08 14.76 9.50
C ILE A 60 2.76 13.77 8.37
N PHE A 61 1.65 13.06 8.47
CA PHE A 61 1.21 12.11 7.46
C PHE A 61 0.94 12.79 6.12
N ASP A 62 0.19 13.88 6.13
CA ASP A 62 -0.12 14.63 4.91
C ASP A 62 1.15 15.18 4.25
N SER A 63 2.09 15.70 5.04
CA SER A 63 3.38 16.17 4.55
C SER A 63 4.20 15.05 3.92
N LEU A 64 4.19 13.86 4.53
CA LEU A 64 4.90 12.70 3.98
C LEU A 64 4.36 12.30 2.62
N CYS A 65 3.03 12.19 2.48
CA CYS A 65 2.41 11.86 1.20
C CYS A 65 2.79 12.87 0.11
N GLU A 66 2.85 14.14 0.46
CA GLU A 66 3.22 15.21 -0.45
C GLU A 66 4.70 15.13 -0.84
N GLU A 67 5.60 14.95 0.13
CA GLU A 67 7.04 14.80 -0.11
C GLU A 67 7.37 13.58 -0.98
N LEU A 68 6.64 12.49 -0.80
CA LEU A 68 6.81 11.29 -1.62
C LEU A 68 6.17 11.44 -3.00
N ALA A 69 5.46 12.52 -3.26
CA ALA A 69 4.75 12.78 -4.52
C ALA A 69 3.88 11.59 -4.94
N LEU A 70 3.08 11.08 -4.00
CA LEU A 70 2.20 9.95 -4.27
C LEU A 70 1.01 10.38 -5.10
N GLU A 71 0.72 9.60 -6.15
CA GLU A 71 -0.54 9.71 -6.87
C GLU A 71 -1.59 8.89 -6.13
N VAL A 72 -2.58 9.55 -5.56
CA VAL A 72 -3.70 8.89 -4.91
C VAL A 72 -4.71 8.49 -5.98
N VAL A 73 -4.86 7.19 -6.20
CA VAL A 73 -5.73 6.65 -7.25
C VAL A 73 -7.10 6.35 -6.67
N PRO A 74 -8.17 6.86 -7.27
CA PRO A 74 -9.52 6.57 -6.78
C PRO A 74 -9.82 5.07 -6.76
N PHE A 75 -10.45 4.61 -5.69
CA PHE A 75 -10.93 3.23 -5.58
C PHE A 75 -12.21 3.10 -6.41
N THR A 76 -12.08 2.54 -7.61
CA THR A 76 -13.15 2.48 -8.61
C THR A 76 -14.00 1.21 -8.46
N ALA A 77 -15.10 1.16 -9.25
CA ALA A 77 -15.89 -0.07 -9.34
C ALA A 77 -15.08 -1.24 -9.89
N GLU A 78 -14.15 -1.00 -10.83
CA GLU A 78 -13.23 -2.03 -11.32
C GLU A 78 -12.32 -2.53 -10.18
N HIS A 79 -11.76 -1.62 -9.41
CA HIS A 79 -10.92 -1.98 -8.26
C HIS A 79 -11.73 -2.78 -7.22
N MET A 80 -12.98 -2.43 -7.00
CA MET A 80 -13.86 -3.19 -6.11
C MET A 80 -14.03 -4.63 -6.59
N ARG A 81 -14.23 -4.84 -7.88
CA ARG A 81 -14.35 -6.20 -8.43
C ARG A 81 -13.07 -7.00 -8.26
N LEU A 82 -11.91 -6.40 -8.54
CA LEU A 82 -10.61 -7.04 -8.34
C LEU A 82 -10.36 -7.34 -6.87
N ALA A 83 -10.71 -6.42 -5.96
CA ALA A 83 -10.57 -6.62 -4.53
C ALA A 83 -11.46 -7.78 -4.03
N ARG A 84 -12.68 -7.90 -4.54
CA ARG A 84 -13.56 -9.03 -4.20
C ARG A 84 -12.98 -10.36 -4.67
N GLN A 85 -12.39 -10.40 -5.87
CA GLN A 85 -11.70 -11.61 -6.36
C GLN A 85 -10.52 -11.97 -5.45
N ALA A 86 -9.74 -10.98 -5.04
CA ALA A 86 -8.63 -11.20 -4.12
C ALA A 86 -9.13 -11.76 -2.78
N TRP A 87 -10.21 -11.22 -2.26
CA TRP A 87 -10.82 -11.71 -1.02
C TRP A 87 -11.27 -13.15 -1.14
N GLU A 88 -11.91 -13.51 -2.25
CA GLU A 88 -12.36 -14.90 -2.49
C GLU A 88 -11.20 -15.88 -2.59
N ARG A 89 -10.08 -15.48 -3.18
CA ARG A 89 -8.91 -16.34 -3.42
C ARG A 89 -7.94 -16.38 -2.25
N PHE A 90 -7.66 -15.24 -1.65
CA PHE A 90 -6.55 -15.07 -0.70
C PHE A 90 -7.00 -14.52 0.65
N GLY A 91 -8.27 -14.29 0.86
CA GLY A 91 -8.79 -13.62 2.03
C GLY A 91 -8.60 -14.38 3.34
N LYS A 92 -8.61 -13.63 4.43
CA LYS A 92 -8.55 -14.16 5.78
C LYS A 92 -9.65 -15.20 6.02
N GLY A 93 -9.25 -16.35 6.56
CA GLY A 93 -10.16 -17.48 6.79
C GLY A 93 -10.36 -18.38 5.57
N ARG A 94 -9.78 -18.06 4.42
CA ARG A 94 -9.91 -18.83 3.18
C ARG A 94 -8.58 -19.32 2.63
N HIS A 95 -7.49 -18.59 2.91
CA HIS A 95 -6.19 -18.86 2.32
C HIS A 95 -5.09 -18.48 3.32
N PRO A 96 -3.92 -19.17 3.30
CA PRO A 96 -2.80 -18.81 4.20
C PRO A 96 -2.28 -17.38 4.08
N ALA A 97 -2.46 -16.73 2.92
CA ALA A 97 -2.12 -15.32 2.75
C ALA A 97 -2.91 -14.42 3.72
N ALA A 98 -4.13 -14.84 4.05
CA ALA A 98 -4.95 -14.17 5.06
C ALA A 98 -5.14 -12.67 4.82
N LEU A 99 -5.37 -12.26 3.55
CA LEU A 99 -5.56 -10.85 3.21
C LEU A 99 -6.78 -10.29 3.93
N ASN A 100 -6.63 -9.11 4.53
CA ASN A 100 -7.78 -8.34 5.02
C ASN A 100 -8.35 -7.47 3.87
N LEU A 101 -9.42 -6.73 4.13
CA LEU A 101 -10.05 -5.92 3.08
C LEU A 101 -9.13 -4.82 2.56
N GLY A 102 -8.35 -4.20 3.43
CA GLY A 102 -7.37 -3.19 3.01
C GLY A 102 -6.30 -3.76 2.09
N ASP A 103 -5.79 -4.95 2.42
CA ASP A 103 -4.84 -5.67 1.58
C ASP A 103 -5.43 -5.94 0.19
N CYS A 104 -6.70 -6.32 0.13
CA CYS A 104 -7.39 -6.57 -1.13
C CYS A 104 -7.50 -5.30 -1.99
N CYS A 105 -7.63 -4.13 -1.37
CA CYS A 105 -7.65 -2.86 -2.10
C CYS A 105 -6.29 -2.53 -2.72
N SER A 106 -5.20 -2.77 -2.01
CA SER A 106 -3.84 -2.64 -2.55
C SER A 106 -3.59 -3.66 -3.67
N TYR A 107 -4.02 -4.89 -3.47
CA TYR A 107 -3.98 -5.93 -4.50
C TYR A 107 -4.69 -5.47 -5.78
N ALA A 108 -5.88 -4.91 -5.64
CA ALA A 108 -6.68 -4.45 -6.78
C ALA A 108 -5.95 -3.39 -7.61
N LEU A 109 -5.34 -2.41 -6.96
CA LEU A 109 -4.59 -1.37 -7.66
C LEU A 109 -3.35 -1.93 -8.36
N ALA A 110 -2.61 -2.82 -7.69
CA ALA A 110 -1.44 -3.46 -8.28
C ALA A 110 -1.82 -4.28 -9.52
N ARG A 111 -2.91 -5.02 -9.46
CA ARG A 111 -3.42 -5.79 -10.62
C ARG A 111 -3.89 -4.88 -11.75
N ALA A 112 -4.62 -3.82 -11.43
CA ALA A 112 -5.15 -2.90 -12.44
C ALA A 112 -4.05 -2.15 -13.19
N THR A 113 -2.94 -1.83 -12.52
CA THR A 113 -1.83 -1.10 -13.11
C THR A 113 -0.73 -1.99 -13.69
N GLY A 114 -0.67 -3.26 -13.26
CA GLY A 114 0.44 -4.15 -13.61
C GLY A 114 1.75 -3.79 -12.92
N ALA A 115 1.74 -2.90 -11.94
CA ALA A 115 2.94 -2.47 -11.23
C ALA A 115 3.19 -3.35 -9.99
N PRO A 116 4.46 -3.52 -9.57
CA PRO A 116 4.77 -4.29 -8.38
C PRO A 116 4.31 -3.57 -7.11
N LEU A 117 3.98 -4.33 -6.08
CA LEU A 117 3.50 -3.84 -4.80
C LEU A 117 4.64 -3.72 -3.79
N LEU A 118 4.76 -2.56 -3.17
CA LEU A 118 5.64 -2.31 -2.02
C LEU A 118 4.82 -2.42 -0.73
N PHE A 119 5.27 -3.27 0.18
CA PHE A 119 4.54 -3.61 1.40
C PHE A 119 5.50 -4.02 2.51
N LYS A 120 4.97 -4.01 3.74
CA LYS A 120 5.63 -4.66 4.89
C LYS A 120 4.74 -5.78 5.40
N GLY A 121 5.32 -6.96 5.68
CA GLY A 121 4.61 -8.10 6.23
C GLY A 121 4.73 -9.35 5.36
N ASN A 122 3.96 -10.38 5.73
CA ASN A 122 4.06 -11.71 5.14
C ASN A 122 2.83 -12.13 4.32
N ASP A 123 1.83 -11.27 4.18
CA ASP A 123 0.56 -11.64 3.55
C ASP A 123 0.68 -11.74 2.03
N PHE A 124 1.22 -10.71 1.39
CA PHE A 124 1.29 -10.64 -0.06
C PHE A 124 2.22 -11.66 -0.74
N PRO A 125 3.33 -12.14 -0.14
CA PRO A 125 4.18 -13.13 -0.79
C PRO A 125 3.49 -14.44 -1.15
N GLN A 126 2.35 -14.74 -0.54
CA GLN A 126 1.58 -15.95 -0.81
C GLN A 126 0.51 -15.74 -1.88
N THR A 127 0.45 -14.58 -2.49
CA THR A 127 -0.47 -14.25 -3.59
C THR A 127 0.22 -14.38 -4.93
N ASP A 128 -0.52 -14.07 -6.00
CA ASP A 128 0.00 -14.08 -7.38
C ASP A 128 0.53 -12.73 -7.86
N LEU A 129 0.67 -11.74 -6.94
CA LEU A 129 1.17 -10.42 -7.30
C LEU A 129 2.67 -10.40 -7.56
N GLU A 130 3.07 -9.52 -8.48
CA GLU A 130 4.45 -9.09 -8.57
C GLU A 130 4.75 -8.16 -7.38
N LEU A 131 5.82 -8.46 -6.65
CA LEU A 131 6.19 -7.73 -5.44
C LEU A 131 7.53 -7.03 -5.64
N VAL A 132 7.69 -5.88 -4.98
CA VAL A 132 9.00 -5.21 -4.91
C VAL A 132 9.88 -6.03 -3.99
N ARG A 133 11.09 -6.34 -4.46
CA ARG A 133 12.07 -7.10 -3.67
C ARG A 133 13.16 -6.16 -3.15
N LEU A 134 13.47 -6.34 -1.88
CA LEU A 134 14.54 -5.60 -1.23
C LEU A 134 15.89 -6.26 -1.48
#